data_17557a09805cb1d6106c889ec956f210
#
_entry.id   17557a09805cb1d6106c889ec956f210
#
_cell.length_a   1.000
_cell.length_b   1.000
_cell.length_c   1.000
_cell.angle_alpha   90.00
_cell.angle_beta   90.00
_cell.angle_gamma   90.00
#
_symmetry.space_group_name_H-M   'P 1'
#
loop_
_entity.id
_entity.type
_entity.pdbx_description
1 polymer ?
#
loop_
_entity_poly.entity_id
_entity_poly.type
_entity_poly.pdbx_seq_one_letter_code
_entity_poly.pdbx_strand_id
1 'polypeptide(L)'
;RSHRLKTKNISLYKFLPFYLIKIFKKIKEKNSKFLILSISPYTFFATLLFIFSKQKPIIYLRSDGHQEYRSILGFYGPIIFGAMFKLASIIGIFLSCKKYILKDKKGFLVSPSELNNAWITSDNQILFDDIKLLYVGRVKVEKGIFSLLKIIKNSQEKISLSIVGATEKSLKQISQENVNIYKIENDEANLIKYYDHHHIFILPSFTEGHPMVLLEALARLRPVIIFPEISHVIEDKKGIFVASRNTKSFFNTVHYIKNNYE
;
A
#
# COMPACT_ATOMS: atom_id res chain seq x y z
N ARG A 1 10.51 5.36 -23.41
CA ARG A 1 10.74 3.97 -22.91
C ARG A 1 11.22 4.06 -21.48
N SER A 2 10.51 3.42 -20.54
CA SER A 2 10.98 3.30 -19.15
C SER A 2 11.88 2.08 -19.00
N HIS A 3 13.08 2.26 -18.46
CA HIS A 3 13.97 1.16 -18.11
C HIS A 3 13.83 0.86 -16.61
N ARG A 4 13.17 -0.24 -16.28
CA ARG A 4 13.01 -0.70 -14.89
C ARG A 4 14.12 -1.68 -14.54
N LEU A 5 15.00 -1.29 -13.61
CA LEU A 5 15.95 -2.23 -13.01
C LEU A 5 15.23 -3.01 -11.89
N LYS A 6 14.96 -4.29 -12.10
CA LYS A 6 14.40 -5.18 -11.08
C LYS A 6 15.52 -5.83 -10.31
N THR A 7 15.60 -5.57 -9.00
CA THR A 7 16.51 -6.26 -8.08
C THR A 7 15.68 -7.17 -7.17
N LYS A 8 15.79 -8.48 -7.33
CA LYS A 8 14.96 -9.44 -6.58
C LYS A 8 15.69 -10.21 -5.47
N ASN A 9 17.02 -10.22 -5.39
CA ASN A 9 17.79 -11.03 -4.44
C ASN A 9 19.05 -10.36 -3.92
N ILE A 10 19.43 -10.69 -2.68
CA ILE A 10 20.67 -10.26 -2.00
C ILE A 10 21.93 -10.61 -2.82
N SER A 11 21.90 -11.68 -3.61
CA SER A 11 23.01 -12.07 -4.50
C SER A 11 23.36 -11.01 -5.57
N LEU A 12 22.47 -10.08 -5.84
CA LEU A 12 22.65 -9.01 -6.81
C LEU A 12 23.60 -7.90 -6.35
N TYR A 13 23.99 -7.85 -5.06
CA TYR A 13 25.02 -6.91 -4.59
C TYR A 13 26.37 -7.14 -5.28
N LYS A 14 26.67 -8.37 -5.72
CA LYS A 14 27.87 -8.69 -6.52
C LYS A 14 27.89 -7.94 -7.86
N PHE A 15 26.74 -7.62 -8.41
CA PHE A 15 26.60 -6.92 -9.69
C PHE A 15 26.40 -5.41 -9.54
N LEU A 16 26.42 -4.87 -8.31
CA LEU A 16 26.22 -3.45 -8.05
C LEU A 16 27.14 -2.56 -8.90
N PRO A 17 28.48 -2.81 -9.00
CA PRO A 17 29.36 -1.98 -9.82
C PRO A 17 28.93 -1.91 -11.29
N PHE A 18 28.51 -3.05 -11.86
CA PHE A 18 28.05 -3.12 -13.25
C PHE A 18 26.77 -2.27 -13.47
N TYR A 19 25.82 -2.34 -12.53
CA TYR A 19 24.61 -1.52 -12.58
C TYR A 19 24.92 -0.03 -12.42
N LEU A 20 25.84 0.33 -11.54
CA LEU A 20 26.25 1.72 -11.35
C LEU A 20 26.90 2.30 -12.60
N ILE A 21 27.75 1.54 -13.31
CA ILE A 21 28.33 1.96 -14.59
C ILE A 21 27.22 2.20 -15.63
N LYS A 22 26.24 1.29 -15.70
CA LYS A 22 25.10 1.43 -16.61
C LYS A 22 24.27 2.66 -16.31
N ILE A 23 23.98 2.92 -15.03
CA ILE A 23 23.28 4.13 -14.59
C ILE A 23 24.08 5.38 -14.91
N PHE A 24 25.40 5.37 -14.65
CA PHE A 24 26.28 6.52 -14.93
C PHE A 24 26.30 6.90 -16.42
N LYS A 25 26.34 5.91 -17.32
CA LYS A 25 26.19 6.15 -18.76
C LYS A 25 24.88 6.84 -19.10
N LYS A 26 23.78 6.39 -18.47
CA LYS A 26 22.44 6.98 -18.67
C LYS A 26 22.31 8.40 -18.12
N ILE A 27 22.96 8.71 -17.01
CA ILE A 27 22.97 10.06 -16.41
C ILE A 27 23.58 11.11 -17.35
N LYS A 28 24.51 10.70 -18.23
CA LYS A 28 25.11 11.58 -19.23
C LYS A 28 24.19 11.90 -20.40
N GLU A 29 23.08 11.19 -20.59
CA GLU A 29 22.10 11.47 -21.64
C GLU A 29 21.28 12.73 -21.28
N LYS A 30 21.34 13.78 -22.12
CA LYS A 30 20.82 15.13 -21.84
C LYS A 30 19.31 15.21 -21.51
N ASN A 31 18.48 14.30 -22.01
CA ASN A 31 17.01 14.36 -21.88
C ASN A 31 16.44 13.27 -20.95
N SER A 32 17.23 12.71 -20.08
CA SER A 32 16.77 11.67 -19.14
C SER A 32 16.31 12.25 -17.83
N LYS A 33 15.14 11.82 -17.35
CA LYS A 33 14.64 12.08 -15.98
C LYS A 33 14.76 10.82 -15.16
N PHE A 34 15.14 10.95 -13.89
CA PHE A 34 15.41 9.82 -13.02
C PHE A 34 14.48 9.81 -11.83
N LEU A 35 13.76 8.70 -11.66
CA LEU A 35 12.95 8.43 -10.49
C LEU A 35 13.59 7.30 -9.69
N ILE A 36 13.94 7.58 -8.46
CA ILE A 36 14.51 6.64 -7.49
C ILE A 36 13.43 6.27 -6.49
N LEU A 37 13.14 4.99 -6.38
CA LEU A 37 12.10 4.49 -5.46
C LEU A 37 12.74 4.06 -4.14
N SER A 38 12.47 4.83 -3.09
CA SER A 38 12.98 4.66 -1.72
C SER A 38 14.52 4.78 -1.62
N ILE A 39 15.02 4.89 -0.40
CA ILE A 39 16.45 4.89 -0.11
C ILE A 39 16.83 3.52 0.46
N SER A 40 17.50 2.73 -0.35
CA SER A 40 18.15 1.47 0.01
C SER A 40 19.64 1.59 -0.28
N PRO A 41 20.52 0.68 0.17
CA PRO A 41 21.93 0.75 -0.18
C PRO A 41 22.17 0.88 -1.68
N TYR A 42 21.42 0.15 -2.50
CA TYR A 42 21.52 0.25 -3.97
C TYR A 42 21.15 1.61 -4.52
N THR A 43 19.95 2.08 -4.14
CA THR A 43 19.43 3.34 -4.65
C THR A 43 20.23 4.52 -4.10
N PHE A 44 20.79 4.39 -2.90
CA PHE A 44 21.67 5.38 -2.32
C PHE A 44 22.96 5.52 -3.14
N PHE A 45 23.67 4.41 -3.45
CA PHE A 45 24.86 4.47 -4.31
C PHE A 45 24.54 5.00 -5.70
N ALA A 46 23.37 4.63 -6.27
CA ALA A 46 22.92 5.22 -7.52
C ALA A 46 22.69 6.74 -7.40
N THR A 47 22.16 7.21 -6.26
CA THR A 47 21.94 8.63 -6.00
C THR A 47 23.27 9.40 -5.93
N LEU A 48 24.31 8.81 -5.33
CA LEU A 48 25.64 9.44 -5.26
C LEU A 48 26.24 9.75 -6.63
N LEU A 49 25.92 8.98 -7.67
CA LEU A 49 26.41 9.24 -9.02
C LEU A 49 25.94 10.60 -9.57
N PHE A 50 24.84 11.13 -9.05
CA PHE A 50 24.30 12.42 -9.47
C PHE A 50 25.10 13.63 -8.94
N ILE A 51 26.03 13.43 -7.97
CA ILE A 51 26.98 14.45 -7.53
C ILE A 51 27.80 14.96 -8.72
N PHE A 52 28.13 14.07 -9.66
CA PHE A 52 28.88 14.37 -10.87
C PHE A 52 28.03 14.83 -12.04
N SER A 53 26.74 15.08 -11.80
CA SER A 53 25.77 15.49 -12.80
C SER A 53 25.08 16.79 -12.42
N LYS A 54 24.73 17.61 -13.43
CA LYS A 54 23.86 18.77 -13.21
C LYS A 54 22.38 18.40 -13.03
N GLN A 55 22.02 17.12 -13.24
CA GLN A 55 20.66 16.63 -13.10
C GLN A 55 20.39 16.25 -11.65
N LYS A 56 19.20 16.58 -11.15
CA LYS A 56 18.72 16.18 -9.82
C LYS A 56 17.72 15.04 -9.98
N PRO A 57 17.97 13.86 -9.38
CA PRO A 57 17.02 12.78 -9.39
C PRO A 57 15.82 13.13 -8.50
N ILE A 58 14.65 12.63 -8.88
CA ILE A 58 13.47 12.62 -8.02
C ILE A 58 13.54 11.35 -7.16
N ILE A 59 13.47 11.50 -5.83
CA ILE A 59 13.53 10.38 -4.88
C ILE A 59 12.18 10.25 -4.20
N TYR A 60 11.44 9.20 -4.55
CA TYR A 60 10.11 8.94 -4.00
C TYR A 60 10.21 8.08 -2.74
N LEU A 61 9.91 8.68 -1.59
CA LEU A 61 9.93 8.05 -0.27
C LEU A 61 8.57 7.39 -0.01
N ARG A 62 8.52 6.07 -0.11
CA ARG A 62 7.29 5.28 0.01
C ARG A 62 6.89 4.99 1.46
N SER A 63 7.86 4.96 2.36
CA SER A 63 7.71 4.52 3.75
C SER A 63 8.74 5.23 4.64
N ASP A 64 8.55 5.17 5.95
CA ASP A 64 9.53 5.68 6.91
C ASP A 64 10.73 4.72 7.00
N GLY A 65 11.76 5.02 6.24
CA GLY A 65 12.98 4.21 6.22
C GLY A 65 13.72 4.19 7.56
N HIS A 66 13.53 5.16 8.45
CA HIS A 66 14.12 5.09 9.79
C HIS A 66 13.50 3.97 10.61
N GLN A 67 12.19 3.79 10.54
CA GLN A 67 11.49 2.68 11.20
C GLN A 67 11.83 1.35 10.53
N GLU A 68 11.87 1.30 9.21
CA GLU A 68 12.24 0.07 8.48
C GLU A 68 13.65 -0.38 8.84
N TYR A 69 14.62 0.52 8.82
CA TYR A 69 16.01 0.17 9.17
C TYR A 69 16.16 -0.17 10.64
N ARG A 70 15.37 0.44 11.53
CA ARG A 70 15.33 0.07 12.95
C ARG A 70 14.86 -1.38 13.14
N SER A 71 13.88 -1.82 12.39
CA SER A 71 13.37 -3.20 12.45
C SER A 71 14.37 -4.22 11.89
N ILE A 72 15.24 -3.82 10.95
CA ILE A 72 16.20 -4.72 10.29
C ILE A 72 17.56 -4.76 11.04
N LEU A 73 18.07 -3.60 11.46
CA LEU A 73 19.41 -3.40 12.00
C LEU A 73 19.43 -2.92 13.47
N GLY A 74 18.27 -2.94 14.14
CA GLY A 74 18.13 -2.50 15.52
C GLY A 74 18.56 -1.05 15.72
N PHE A 75 19.32 -0.80 16.78
CA PHE A 75 19.77 0.54 17.19
C PHE A 75 20.55 1.30 16.10
N TYR A 76 21.39 0.61 15.34
CA TYR A 76 22.22 1.22 14.29
C TYR A 76 21.43 1.59 13.02
N GLY A 77 20.27 0.98 12.83
CA GLY A 77 19.45 1.18 11.62
C GLY A 77 19.10 2.63 11.33
N PRO A 78 18.48 3.36 12.27
CA PRO A 78 18.13 4.77 12.09
C PRO A 78 19.32 5.68 11.84
N ILE A 79 20.51 5.37 12.41
CA ILE A 79 21.74 6.16 12.25
C ILE A 79 22.23 6.01 10.79
N ILE A 80 22.34 4.78 10.30
CA ILE A 80 22.75 4.47 8.93
C ILE A 80 21.79 5.10 7.93
N PHE A 81 20.48 4.88 8.13
CA PHE A 81 19.47 5.45 7.24
C PHE A 81 19.49 6.98 7.29
N GLY A 82 19.65 7.59 8.47
CA GLY A 82 19.73 9.04 8.64
C GLY A 82 20.88 9.67 7.87
N ALA A 83 22.04 9.04 7.85
CA ALA A 83 23.19 9.48 7.04
C ALA A 83 22.89 9.41 5.53
N MET A 84 22.34 8.29 5.06
CA MET A 84 21.91 8.14 3.65
C MET A 84 20.84 9.15 3.27
N PHE A 85 19.84 9.34 4.13
CA PHE A 85 18.73 10.28 3.93
C PHE A 85 19.24 11.73 3.83
N LYS A 86 20.13 12.14 4.75
CA LYS A 86 20.74 13.48 4.74
C LYS A 86 21.51 13.76 3.44
N LEU A 87 22.36 12.83 3.01
CA LEU A 87 23.09 12.97 1.75
C LEU A 87 22.17 12.98 0.54
N ALA A 88 21.20 12.07 0.48
CA ALA A 88 20.24 11.99 -0.61
C ALA A 88 19.40 13.27 -0.72
N SER A 89 19.07 13.94 0.41
CA SER A 89 18.30 15.20 0.42
C SER A 89 19.06 16.39 -0.18
N ILE A 90 20.38 16.34 -0.21
CA ILE A 90 21.22 17.37 -0.84
C ILE A 90 21.30 17.15 -2.35
N ILE A 91 21.34 15.89 -2.78
CA ILE A 91 21.57 15.52 -4.18
C ILE A 91 20.27 15.56 -4.98
N GLY A 92 19.16 15.06 -4.40
CA GLY A 92 17.89 14.86 -5.09
C GLY A 92 16.74 15.71 -4.58
N ILE A 93 15.61 15.57 -5.25
CA ILE A 93 14.33 16.19 -4.86
C ILE A 93 13.45 15.10 -4.25
N PHE A 94 13.02 15.30 -3.01
CA PHE A 94 12.15 14.34 -2.34
C PHE A 94 10.69 14.50 -2.74
N LEU A 95 10.04 13.37 -3.01
CA LEU A 95 8.58 13.23 -3.05
C LEU A 95 8.15 12.26 -1.95
N SER A 96 7.02 12.52 -1.30
CA SER A 96 6.43 11.58 -0.34
C SER A 96 4.93 11.76 -0.25
N CYS A 97 4.20 10.69 0.13
CA CYS A 97 2.78 10.75 0.44
C CYS A 97 2.50 11.37 1.81
N LYS A 98 3.47 11.38 2.72
CA LYS A 98 3.30 11.78 4.10
C LYS A 98 4.36 12.80 4.51
N LYS A 99 3.93 13.90 5.14
CA LYS A 99 4.82 14.97 5.58
C LYS A 99 5.87 14.48 6.59
N TYR A 100 5.48 13.61 7.52
CA TYR A 100 6.39 13.10 8.55
C TYR A 100 7.56 12.27 7.99
N ILE A 101 7.41 11.68 6.80
CA ILE A 101 8.49 10.94 6.13
C ILE A 101 9.58 11.89 5.61
N LEU A 102 9.18 13.08 5.17
CA LEU A 102 10.13 14.12 4.73
C LEU A 102 10.95 14.67 5.90
N LYS A 103 10.43 14.55 7.13
CA LYS A 103 10.98 15.22 8.32
C LYS A 103 11.19 16.71 8.02
N ASP A 104 12.36 17.27 8.37
CA ASP A 104 12.69 18.68 8.13
C ASP A 104 13.29 18.95 6.75
N LYS A 105 13.24 17.97 5.82
CA LYS A 105 13.81 18.11 4.49
C LYS A 105 12.81 18.70 3.51
N LYS A 106 13.30 19.58 2.63
CA LYS A 106 12.51 20.12 1.53
C LYS A 106 12.09 18.98 0.59
N GLY A 107 10.82 18.96 0.26
CA GLY A 107 10.24 17.97 -0.66
C GLY A 107 8.80 18.31 -0.98
N PHE A 108 8.22 17.55 -1.91
CA PHE A 108 6.85 17.74 -2.34
C PHE A 108 5.99 16.60 -1.81
N LEU A 109 4.82 16.96 -1.29
CA LEU A 109 3.79 15.98 -0.97
C LEU A 109 3.08 15.61 -2.26
N VAL A 110 2.89 14.32 -2.46
CA VAL A 110 2.18 13.77 -3.60
C VAL A 110 1.18 12.73 -3.10
N SER A 111 0.03 12.69 -3.72
CA SER A 111 -0.98 11.65 -3.48
C SER A 111 -1.05 10.78 -4.74
N PRO A 112 -0.18 9.76 -4.85
CA PRO A 112 -0.23 8.89 -6.01
C PRO A 112 -1.56 8.14 -6.00
N SER A 113 -2.25 8.18 -7.11
CA SER A 113 -3.46 7.41 -7.34
C SER A 113 -3.37 6.82 -8.74
N GLU A 114 -3.78 5.56 -8.86
CA GLU A 114 -3.97 4.89 -10.15
C GLU A 114 -5.44 4.97 -10.60
N LEU A 115 -6.28 5.68 -9.81
CA LEU A 115 -7.69 5.87 -10.14
C LEU A 115 -7.85 6.79 -11.33
N ASN A 116 -8.63 6.34 -12.29
CA ASN A 116 -9.08 7.11 -13.44
C ASN A 116 -10.61 7.35 -13.35
N ASN A 117 -11.19 7.95 -14.38
CA ASN A 117 -12.62 8.25 -14.39
C ASN A 117 -13.54 7.02 -14.31
N ALA A 118 -13.06 5.83 -14.69
CA ALA A 118 -13.84 4.59 -14.57
C ALA A 118 -14.09 4.18 -13.10
N TRP A 119 -13.22 4.60 -12.18
CA TRP A 119 -13.37 4.34 -10.76
C TRP A 119 -14.39 5.25 -10.07
N ILE A 120 -14.66 6.42 -10.62
CA ILE A 120 -15.50 7.42 -9.97
C ILE A 120 -16.97 7.12 -10.30
N THR A 121 -17.80 6.97 -9.28
CA THR A 121 -19.25 6.87 -9.42
C THR A 121 -19.95 7.88 -8.51
N SER A 122 -21.07 8.40 -8.96
CA SER A 122 -21.94 9.30 -8.19
C SER A 122 -23.16 8.59 -7.63
N ASP A 123 -23.45 7.41 -8.15
CA ASP A 123 -24.62 6.63 -7.73
C ASP A 123 -24.24 5.14 -7.73
N ASN A 124 -24.24 4.58 -6.56
CA ASN A 124 -23.97 3.15 -6.38
C ASN A 124 -24.80 2.65 -5.18
N GLN A 125 -26.12 2.62 -5.35
CA GLN A 125 -27.04 2.17 -4.32
C GLN A 125 -26.77 0.71 -3.94
N ILE A 126 -26.75 0.47 -2.65
CA ILE A 126 -26.54 -0.85 -2.08
C ILE A 126 -27.81 -1.28 -1.34
N LEU A 127 -28.32 -2.45 -1.70
CA LEU A 127 -29.35 -3.13 -0.93
C LEU A 127 -28.66 -4.13 0.00
N PHE A 128 -28.78 -3.92 1.30
CA PHE A 128 -28.19 -4.78 2.34
C PHE A 128 -29.12 -5.96 2.67
N ASP A 129 -29.41 -6.84 1.73
CA ASP A 129 -30.14 -8.08 2.02
C ASP A 129 -29.24 -9.05 2.80
N ASP A 130 -28.17 -9.53 2.17
CA ASP A 130 -27.09 -10.31 2.79
C ASP A 130 -25.80 -9.50 2.78
N ILE A 131 -25.16 -9.37 3.93
CA ILE A 131 -23.93 -8.55 4.03
C ILE A 131 -22.77 -9.22 3.31
N LYS A 132 -22.27 -8.55 2.27
CA LYS A 132 -21.11 -8.99 1.47
C LYS A 132 -19.91 -8.10 1.76
N LEU A 133 -18.87 -8.69 2.35
CA LEU A 133 -17.61 -8.05 2.69
C LEU A 133 -16.59 -8.29 1.59
N LEU A 134 -15.77 -7.30 1.28
CA LEU A 134 -14.68 -7.40 0.31
C LEU A 134 -13.34 -7.11 0.96
N TYR A 135 -12.36 -7.93 0.65
CA TYR A 135 -10.94 -7.67 0.85
C TYR A 135 -10.22 -7.77 -0.50
N VAL A 136 -9.43 -6.76 -0.84
CA VAL A 136 -8.56 -6.76 -2.02
C VAL A 136 -7.12 -6.59 -1.57
N GLY A 137 -6.26 -7.54 -1.89
CA GLY A 137 -4.85 -7.47 -1.54
C GLY A 137 -4.19 -8.83 -1.38
N ARG A 138 -2.88 -8.81 -1.15
CA ARG A 138 -2.09 -10.04 -0.96
C ARG A 138 -2.48 -10.74 0.34
N VAL A 139 -2.64 -12.06 0.27
CA VAL A 139 -2.86 -12.90 1.46
C VAL A 139 -1.54 -13.08 2.20
N LYS A 140 -1.29 -12.23 3.19
CA LYS A 140 -0.08 -12.21 4.02
C LYS A 140 -0.41 -11.84 5.46
N VAL A 141 0.45 -12.21 6.40
CA VAL A 141 0.27 -11.96 7.83
C VAL A 141 0.17 -10.47 8.12
N GLU A 142 1.06 -9.65 7.56
CA GLU A 142 1.09 -8.20 7.74
C GLU A 142 -0.15 -7.49 7.20
N LYS A 143 -0.89 -8.15 6.29
CA LYS A 143 -2.17 -7.66 5.76
C LYS A 143 -3.38 -8.03 6.65
N GLY A 144 -3.15 -8.72 7.76
CA GLY A 144 -4.16 -8.98 8.80
C GLY A 144 -5.29 -9.92 8.39
N ILE A 145 -5.23 -10.55 7.21
CA ILE A 145 -6.31 -11.37 6.67
C ILE A 145 -6.65 -12.56 7.59
N PHE A 146 -5.65 -13.20 8.19
CA PHE A 146 -5.88 -14.34 9.08
C PHE A 146 -6.60 -13.93 10.37
N SER A 147 -6.36 -12.72 10.89
CA SER A 147 -7.09 -12.20 12.04
C SER A 147 -8.54 -11.86 11.68
N LEU A 148 -8.79 -11.33 10.47
CA LEU A 148 -10.15 -11.12 9.96
C LEU A 148 -10.92 -12.43 9.83
N LEU A 149 -10.31 -13.46 9.25
CA LEU A 149 -10.91 -14.78 9.14
C LEU A 149 -11.30 -15.36 10.51
N LYS A 150 -10.45 -15.16 11.53
CA LYS A 150 -10.77 -15.59 12.90
C LYS A 150 -11.95 -14.81 13.49
N ILE A 151 -12.06 -13.50 13.22
CA ILE A 151 -13.21 -12.68 13.66
C ILE A 151 -14.51 -13.19 13.03
N ILE A 152 -14.48 -13.46 11.72
CA ILE A 152 -15.65 -13.91 10.95
C ILE A 152 -16.07 -15.34 11.37
N LYS A 153 -15.10 -16.26 11.55
CA LYS A 153 -15.37 -17.64 11.97
C LYS A 153 -16.09 -17.71 13.32
N ASN A 154 -15.82 -16.77 14.22
CA ASN A 154 -16.42 -16.73 15.56
C ASN A 154 -17.80 -16.04 15.58
N SER A 155 -18.37 -15.75 14.42
CA SER A 155 -19.69 -15.12 14.32
C SER A 155 -20.76 -16.08 13.87
N GLN A 156 -21.99 -15.85 14.35
CA GLN A 156 -23.21 -16.51 13.88
C GLN A 156 -23.95 -15.71 12.78
N GLU A 157 -23.37 -14.59 12.36
CA GLU A 157 -23.97 -13.69 11.37
C GLU A 157 -23.94 -14.27 9.97
N LYS A 158 -25.02 -14.08 9.22
CA LYS A 158 -25.08 -14.39 7.78
C LYS A 158 -24.31 -13.33 6.99
N ILE A 159 -23.04 -13.55 6.82
CA ILE A 159 -22.16 -12.70 6.01
C ILE A 159 -21.32 -13.55 5.08
N SER A 160 -20.95 -12.98 3.95
CA SER A 160 -19.96 -13.54 3.06
C SER A 160 -18.74 -12.63 2.95
N LEU A 161 -17.55 -13.19 2.88
CA LEU A 161 -16.31 -12.46 2.62
C LEU A 161 -15.71 -12.92 1.29
N SER A 162 -15.47 -11.98 0.39
CA SER A 162 -14.66 -12.21 -0.81
C SER A 162 -13.25 -11.70 -0.61
N ILE A 163 -12.25 -12.53 -0.91
CA ILE A 163 -10.83 -12.23 -0.84
C ILE A 163 -10.30 -12.25 -2.27
N VAL A 164 -9.90 -11.09 -2.80
CA VAL A 164 -9.29 -10.93 -4.12
C VAL A 164 -7.80 -10.64 -3.98
N GLY A 165 -6.95 -11.41 -4.66
CA GLY A 165 -5.50 -11.25 -4.61
C GLY A 165 -4.75 -12.43 -4.01
N ALA A 166 -5.38 -13.60 -3.97
CA ALA A 166 -4.78 -14.84 -3.51
C ALA A 166 -3.78 -15.42 -4.52
N THR A 167 -2.75 -16.07 -4.01
CA THR A 167 -1.83 -16.90 -4.79
C THR A 167 -2.27 -18.36 -4.71
N GLU A 168 -1.78 -19.23 -5.61
CA GLU A 168 -2.05 -20.67 -5.60
C GLU A 168 -1.78 -21.30 -4.22
N LYS A 169 -0.73 -20.84 -3.54
CA LYS A 169 -0.38 -21.31 -2.19
C LYS A 169 -1.43 -20.88 -1.16
N SER A 170 -1.91 -19.65 -1.22
CA SER A 170 -2.86 -19.12 -0.25
C SER A 170 -4.28 -19.65 -0.47
N LEU A 171 -4.65 -20.01 -1.70
CA LEU A 171 -5.92 -20.70 -2.00
C LEU A 171 -6.08 -22.01 -1.21
N LYS A 172 -4.98 -22.74 -1.04
CA LYS A 172 -4.97 -24.02 -0.29
C LYS A 172 -4.97 -23.85 1.24
N GLN A 173 -4.69 -22.66 1.73
CA GLN A 173 -4.55 -22.39 3.18
C GLN A 173 -5.83 -21.88 3.83
N ILE A 174 -6.78 -21.41 3.05
CA ILE A 174 -8.03 -20.84 3.57
C ILE A 174 -9.18 -21.72 3.09
N SER A 175 -9.83 -22.37 4.05
CA SER A 175 -11.06 -23.13 3.83
C SER A 175 -12.03 -22.74 4.94
N GLN A 176 -13.03 -21.93 4.60
CA GLN A 176 -14.07 -21.47 5.51
C GLN A 176 -15.37 -21.28 4.72
N GLU A 177 -16.49 -21.72 5.27
CA GLU A 177 -17.78 -21.87 4.57
C GLU A 177 -18.28 -20.56 3.94
N ASN A 178 -18.13 -19.44 4.60
CA ASN A 178 -18.61 -18.13 4.11
C ASN A 178 -17.52 -17.28 3.47
N VAL A 179 -16.45 -17.89 2.97
CA VAL A 179 -15.30 -17.18 2.39
C VAL A 179 -15.06 -17.60 0.94
N ASN A 180 -15.20 -16.67 0.02
CA ASN A 180 -14.88 -16.85 -1.38
C ASN A 180 -13.49 -16.29 -1.68
N ILE A 181 -12.65 -17.06 -2.35
CA ILE A 181 -11.26 -16.67 -2.60
C ILE A 181 -11.00 -16.62 -4.10
N TYR A 182 -10.50 -15.48 -4.55
CA TYR A 182 -10.19 -15.21 -5.95
C TYR A 182 -8.70 -14.93 -6.11
N LYS A 183 -8.17 -15.32 -7.27
CA LYS A 183 -6.80 -15.00 -7.68
C LYS A 183 -6.62 -13.48 -7.82
N ILE A 184 -5.37 -13.07 -8.06
CA ILE A 184 -5.05 -11.68 -8.36
C ILE A 184 -5.80 -11.28 -9.63
N GLU A 185 -6.62 -10.24 -9.53
CA GLU A 185 -7.28 -9.62 -10.68
C GLU A 185 -6.41 -8.47 -11.19
N ASN A 186 -6.12 -8.47 -12.47
CA ASN A 186 -5.33 -7.43 -13.13
C ASN A 186 -6.16 -6.60 -14.12
N ASP A 187 -7.34 -7.05 -14.44
CA ASP A 187 -8.27 -6.30 -15.27
C ASP A 187 -9.03 -5.29 -14.40
N GLU A 188 -8.93 -4.02 -14.76
CA GLU A 188 -9.51 -2.91 -14.00
C GLU A 188 -11.04 -3.00 -13.95
N ALA A 189 -11.68 -3.32 -15.07
CA ALA A 189 -13.14 -3.39 -15.15
C ALA A 189 -13.69 -4.53 -14.28
N ASN A 190 -12.99 -5.67 -14.23
CA ASN A 190 -13.35 -6.78 -13.37
C ASN A 190 -13.11 -6.44 -11.89
N LEU A 191 -12.02 -5.73 -11.58
CA LEU A 191 -11.74 -5.30 -10.22
C LEU A 191 -12.82 -4.34 -9.71
N ILE A 192 -13.25 -3.38 -10.51
CA ILE A 192 -14.37 -2.47 -10.20
C ILE A 192 -15.65 -3.26 -9.87
N LYS A 193 -15.97 -4.32 -10.65
CA LYS A 193 -17.14 -5.16 -10.36
C LYS A 193 -17.09 -5.81 -8.97
N TYR A 194 -15.90 -6.21 -8.49
CA TYR A 194 -15.79 -6.73 -7.13
C TYR A 194 -16.23 -5.68 -6.11
N TYR A 195 -15.79 -4.42 -6.23
CA TYR A 195 -16.24 -3.36 -5.34
C TYR A 195 -17.74 -3.11 -5.47
N ASP A 196 -18.28 -3.12 -6.68
CA ASP A 196 -19.70 -2.82 -6.94
C ASP A 196 -20.64 -3.90 -6.41
N HIS A 197 -20.24 -5.16 -6.40
CA HIS A 197 -21.05 -6.29 -5.92
C HIS A 197 -20.93 -6.54 -4.40
N HIS A 198 -20.11 -5.76 -3.69
CA HIS A 198 -19.92 -5.90 -2.24
C HIS A 198 -20.35 -4.62 -1.52
N HIS A 199 -20.73 -4.77 -0.26
CA HIS A 199 -21.33 -3.71 0.53
C HIS A 199 -20.29 -2.93 1.33
N ILE A 200 -19.35 -3.62 1.97
CA ILE A 200 -18.36 -3.05 2.86
C ILE A 200 -16.97 -3.57 2.49
N PHE A 201 -16.03 -2.66 2.31
CA PHE A 201 -14.62 -3.01 2.11
C PHE A 201 -13.91 -3.11 3.45
N ILE A 202 -13.09 -4.16 3.64
CA ILE A 202 -12.34 -4.36 4.86
C ILE A 202 -10.84 -4.24 4.58
N LEU A 203 -10.16 -3.39 5.33
CA LEU A 203 -8.70 -3.25 5.29
C LEU A 203 -8.10 -3.68 6.65
N PRO A 204 -7.84 -4.99 6.85
CA PRO A 204 -7.47 -5.52 8.15
C PRO A 204 -5.97 -5.43 8.44
N SER A 205 -5.21 -4.68 7.67
CA SER A 205 -3.75 -4.59 7.76
C SER A 205 -3.27 -4.14 9.13
N PHE A 206 -2.11 -4.65 9.54
CA PHE A 206 -1.39 -4.18 10.73
C PHE A 206 -0.53 -2.96 10.43
N THR A 207 -0.18 -2.75 9.17
CA THR A 207 0.61 -1.60 8.73
C THR A 207 0.26 -1.22 7.30
N GLU A 208 0.09 0.08 7.07
CA GLU A 208 -0.11 0.68 5.74
C GLU A 208 0.59 2.03 5.66
N GLY A 209 1.11 2.36 4.48
CA GLY A 209 1.63 3.69 4.19
C GLY A 209 0.60 4.54 3.44
N HIS A 210 0.22 4.08 2.25
CA HIS A 210 -0.78 4.71 1.39
C HIS A 210 -1.54 3.59 0.66
N PRO A 211 -2.62 3.06 1.27
CA PRO A 211 -3.34 1.92 0.70
C PRO A 211 -4.22 2.36 -0.48
N MET A 212 -3.84 1.97 -1.69
CA MET A 212 -4.60 2.29 -2.91
C MET A 212 -6.00 1.68 -2.87
N VAL A 213 -6.12 0.44 -2.39
CA VAL A 213 -7.40 -0.28 -2.27
C VAL A 213 -8.45 0.44 -1.40
N LEU A 214 -7.99 1.27 -0.45
CA LEU A 214 -8.88 2.14 0.33
C LEU A 214 -9.47 3.25 -0.55
N LEU A 215 -8.65 3.86 -1.40
CA LEU A 215 -9.11 4.90 -2.34
C LEU A 215 -10.02 4.30 -3.41
N GLU A 216 -9.72 3.09 -3.87
CA GLU A 216 -10.57 2.32 -4.78
C GLU A 216 -11.95 2.09 -4.18
N ALA A 217 -12.03 1.63 -2.94
CA ALA A 217 -13.30 1.41 -2.23
C ALA A 217 -14.10 2.71 -2.10
N LEU A 218 -13.47 3.80 -1.66
CA LEU A 218 -14.13 5.10 -1.50
C LEU A 218 -14.59 5.68 -2.85
N ALA A 219 -13.83 5.50 -3.93
CA ALA A 219 -14.21 5.93 -5.28
C ALA A 219 -15.44 5.18 -5.79
N ARG A 220 -15.66 3.94 -5.31
CA ARG A 220 -16.87 3.15 -5.58
C ARG A 220 -17.96 3.35 -4.52
N LEU A 221 -17.85 4.37 -3.68
CA LEU A 221 -18.81 4.68 -2.59
C LEU A 221 -19.00 3.51 -1.61
N ARG A 222 -17.95 2.70 -1.38
CA ARG A 222 -18.02 1.61 -0.40
C ARG A 222 -17.50 2.08 0.95
N PRO A 223 -18.27 1.93 2.03
CA PRO A 223 -17.76 2.16 3.37
C PRO A 223 -16.61 1.21 3.67
N VAL A 224 -15.60 1.71 4.37
CA VAL A 224 -14.37 0.98 4.66
C VAL A 224 -14.27 0.73 6.16
N ILE A 225 -14.10 -0.51 6.58
CA ILE A 225 -13.73 -0.83 7.97
C ILE A 225 -12.23 -1.05 8.03
N ILE A 226 -11.59 -0.34 8.94
CA ILE A 226 -10.19 -0.49 9.30
C ILE A 226 -10.04 -0.85 10.78
N PHE A 227 -8.81 -1.17 11.19
CA PHE A 227 -8.47 -1.40 12.59
C PHE A 227 -7.55 -0.30 13.13
N PRO A 228 -7.43 -0.14 14.47
CA PRO A 228 -6.71 0.99 15.08
C PRO A 228 -5.26 1.14 14.63
N GLU A 229 -4.59 0.03 14.27
CA GLU A 229 -3.18 0.00 13.87
C GLU A 229 -2.89 0.87 12.65
N ILE A 230 -3.89 1.09 11.79
CA ILE A 230 -3.76 1.90 10.58
C ILE A 230 -4.69 3.11 10.56
N SER A 231 -5.17 3.57 11.73
CA SER A 231 -6.08 4.73 11.83
C SER A 231 -5.52 6.02 11.19
N HIS A 232 -4.21 6.14 11.06
CA HIS A 232 -3.55 7.27 10.40
C HIS A 232 -3.89 7.40 8.89
N VAL A 233 -4.48 6.39 8.26
CA VAL A 233 -4.89 6.47 6.84
C VAL A 233 -6.21 7.21 6.65
N ILE A 234 -6.95 7.49 7.73
CA ILE A 234 -8.23 8.19 7.68
C ILE A 234 -8.02 9.62 7.17
N GLU A 235 -7.09 10.36 7.78
CA GLU A 235 -6.84 11.77 7.49
C GLU A 235 -8.18 12.58 7.52
N ASP A 236 -8.55 13.16 6.38
CA ASP A 236 -9.79 13.94 6.17
C ASP A 236 -10.87 13.14 5.41
N LYS A 237 -10.64 11.85 5.16
CA LYS A 237 -11.54 11.00 4.36
C LYS A 237 -12.77 10.59 5.14
N LYS A 238 -13.94 10.70 4.52
CA LYS A 238 -15.22 10.19 5.04
C LYS A 238 -15.46 8.75 4.58
N GLY A 239 -16.41 8.07 5.21
CA GLY A 239 -16.77 6.69 4.86
C GLY A 239 -15.80 5.63 5.40
N ILE A 240 -14.92 6.00 6.33
CA ILE A 240 -13.99 5.06 6.99
C ILE A 240 -14.38 4.91 8.45
N PHE A 241 -14.53 3.66 8.87
CA PHE A 241 -14.95 3.28 10.22
C PHE A 241 -13.85 2.47 10.91
N VAL A 242 -13.63 2.72 12.20
CA VAL A 242 -12.62 2.00 12.99
C VAL A 242 -13.31 0.99 13.89
N ALA A 243 -12.98 -0.29 13.73
CA ALA A 243 -13.42 -1.36 14.62
C ALA A 243 -12.25 -1.89 15.43
N SER A 244 -12.44 -2.23 16.70
CA SER A 244 -11.45 -3.00 17.45
C SER A 244 -11.34 -4.41 16.86
N ARG A 245 -10.14 -5.02 16.99
CA ARG A 245 -9.84 -6.32 16.39
C ARG A 245 -10.42 -7.49 17.19
N ASN A 246 -11.74 -7.46 17.38
CA ASN A 246 -12.53 -8.51 18.01
C ASN A 246 -13.91 -8.62 17.35
N THR A 247 -14.55 -9.78 17.49
CA THR A 247 -15.83 -10.09 16.85
C THR A 247 -16.93 -9.09 17.20
N LYS A 248 -17.12 -8.76 18.48
CA LYS A 248 -18.18 -7.87 18.93
C LYS A 248 -18.07 -6.46 18.32
N SER A 249 -16.88 -5.84 18.42
CA SER A 249 -16.68 -4.48 17.88
C SER A 249 -16.80 -4.47 16.34
N PHE A 250 -16.26 -5.48 15.67
CA PHE A 250 -16.34 -5.58 14.22
C PHE A 250 -17.79 -5.64 13.74
N PHE A 251 -18.60 -6.54 14.30
CA PHE A 251 -20.01 -6.68 13.89
C PHE A 251 -20.88 -5.49 14.31
N ASN A 252 -20.62 -4.88 15.45
CA ASN A 252 -21.27 -3.63 15.81
C ASN A 252 -21.03 -2.53 14.76
N THR A 253 -19.79 -2.45 14.23
CA THR A 253 -19.46 -1.50 13.17
C THR A 253 -20.16 -1.86 11.85
N VAL A 254 -20.20 -3.14 11.49
CA VAL A 254 -20.93 -3.62 10.31
C VAL A 254 -22.41 -3.26 10.40
N HIS A 255 -23.08 -3.51 11.54
CA HIS A 255 -24.48 -3.17 11.76
C HIS A 255 -24.72 -1.65 11.77
N TYR A 256 -23.80 -0.88 12.37
CA TYR A 256 -23.88 0.57 12.32
C TYR A 256 -23.87 1.07 10.88
N ILE A 257 -22.96 0.57 10.05
CA ILE A 257 -22.89 0.93 8.63
C ILE A 257 -24.19 0.54 7.92
N LYS A 258 -24.65 -0.71 8.09
CA LYS A 258 -25.89 -1.19 7.48
C LYS A 258 -27.10 -0.28 7.77
N ASN A 259 -27.20 0.19 9.02
CA ASN A 259 -28.36 0.96 9.49
C ASN A 259 -28.25 2.47 9.19
N ASN A 260 -27.09 2.96 8.80
CA ASN A 260 -26.81 4.38 8.55
C ASN A 260 -26.19 4.64 7.17
N TYR A 261 -26.36 3.71 6.26
CA TYR A 261 -25.87 3.89 4.89
C TYR A 261 -26.93 4.66 4.09
N GLU A 262 -26.63 5.94 3.83
CA GLU A 262 -27.36 6.84 2.94
C GLU A 262 -26.49 7.33 1.79
#